data_b4c85be7442b52fed31b54a0fc660374
#
_entry.id   b4c85be7442b52fed31b54a0fc660374
#
_cell.length_a   1.000
_cell.length_b   1.000
_cell.length_c   1.000
_cell.angle_alpha   90.00
_cell.angle_beta   90.00
_cell.angle_gamma   90.00
#
_symmetry.space_group_name_H-M   'P 1'
#
loop_
_entity.id
_entity.type
_entity.pdbx_description
1 polymer ?
#
loop_
_entity_poly.entity_id
_entity_poly.type
_entity_poly.pdbx_seq_one_letter_code
_entity_poly.pdbx_strand_id
1 'polypeptide(L)'
;KVVYEQCKEKLGKVKVKHFSEDFKINDMLIRPIVTSHDTPSCGFVVGKFGLFTDTGIVTQQMKDILPKLNTVLLESNHDIDMLINGRYPAFLKQRILSNNGHLSNVCASSFIQKYGWHLNNVLLGHLSGNNTTPEVTKKTFETIVKKKINYSVLSRDEESETWDM
;
A
#
# COMPACT_ATOMS: atom_id res chain seq x y z
N LYS A 1 -9.71 -8.26 -15.13
CA LYS A 1 -10.19 -9.23 -16.13
C LYS A 1 -9.25 -10.43 -16.23
N VAL A 2 -7.95 -10.23 -16.44
CA VAL A 2 -6.96 -11.29 -16.60
C VAL A 2 -6.98 -12.29 -15.45
N VAL A 3 -6.87 -11.82 -14.21
CA VAL A 3 -6.86 -12.68 -13.01
C VAL A 3 -8.14 -13.53 -12.92
N TYR A 4 -9.30 -12.92 -13.16
CA TYR A 4 -10.56 -13.67 -13.16
C TYR A 4 -10.58 -14.79 -14.20
N GLU A 5 -10.16 -14.51 -15.43
CA GLU A 5 -10.12 -15.53 -16.50
C GLU A 5 -9.19 -16.70 -16.15
N GLN A 6 -8.08 -16.43 -15.44
CA GLN A 6 -7.16 -17.48 -14.98
C GLN A 6 -7.70 -18.31 -13.80
N CYS A 7 -8.61 -17.74 -13.01
CA CYS A 7 -9.09 -18.36 -11.77
C CYS A 7 -10.57 -18.82 -11.84
N LYS A 8 -11.32 -18.48 -12.89
CA LYS A 8 -12.78 -18.68 -12.96
C LYS A 8 -13.23 -20.11 -12.69
N GLU A 9 -12.47 -21.10 -13.16
CA GLU A 9 -12.79 -22.52 -12.94
C GLU A 9 -12.69 -22.92 -11.47
N LYS A 10 -11.75 -22.30 -10.73
CA LYS A 10 -11.55 -22.54 -9.29
C LYS A 10 -12.55 -21.77 -8.42
N LEU A 11 -13.04 -20.62 -8.91
CA LEU A 11 -13.93 -19.75 -8.16
C LEU A 11 -15.40 -20.16 -8.20
N GLY A 12 -15.79 -21.02 -9.15
CA GLY A 12 -17.20 -21.40 -9.34
C GLY A 12 -18.08 -20.22 -9.76
N LYS A 13 -19.35 -20.22 -9.32
CA LYS A 13 -20.32 -19.14 -9.62
C LYS A 13 -20.13 -17.96 -8.67
N VAL A 14 -19.37 -16.94 -9.10
CA VAL A 14 -19.14 -15.71 -8.35
C VAL A 14 -19.60 -14.48 -9.13
N LYS A 15 -20.07 -13.45 -8.43
CA LYS A 15 -20.29 -12.13 -9.03
C LYS A 15 -18.95 -11.43 -9.18
N VAL A 16 -18.62 -10.99 -10.38
CA VAL A 16 -17.37 -10.30 -10.71
C VAL A 16 -17.66 -8.83 -11.00
N LYS A 17 -16.90 -7.95 -10.35
CA LYS A 17 -16.89 -6.51 -10.65
C LYS A 17 -15.50 -6.13 -11.15
N HIS A 18 -15.45 -5.40 -12.26
CA HIS A 18 -14.21 -4.79 -12.75
C HIS A 18 -14.02 -3.42 -12.09
N PHE A 19 -12.79 -3.13 -11.65
CA PHE A 19 -12.45 -1.88 -10.94
C PHE A 19 -12.19 -0.74 -11.93
N SER A 20 -13.22 -0.23 -12.57
CA SER A 20 -13.11 0.94 -13.47
C SER A 20 -13.79 2.19 -12.89
N GLU A 21 -14.66 2.03 -11.92
CA GLU A 21 -15.50 3.08 -11.35
C GLU A 21 -15.89 2.75 -9.91
N ASP A 22 -16.40 3.75 -9.20
CA ASP A 22 -16.97 3.57 -7.86
C ASP A 22 -18.09 2.53 -7.88
N PHE A 23 -18.16 1.69 -6.85
CA PHE A 23 -19.21 0.67 -6.70
C PHE A 23 -19.60 0.49 -5.24
N LYS A 24 -20.75 -0.14 -5.00
CA LYS A 24 -21.21 -0.45 -3.64
C LYS A 24 -21.15 -1.94 -3.35
N ILE A 25 -20.77 -2.26 -2.12
CA ILE A 25 -21.00 -3.57 -1.49
C ILE A 25 -21.87 -3.30 -0.27
N ASN A 26 -23.15 -3.76 -0.33
CA ASN A 26 -24.21 -3.33 0.58
C ASN A 26 -24.28 -1.78 0.59
N ASP A 27 -24.16 -1.17 1.75
CA ASP A 27 -24.22 0.29 1.90
C ASP A 27 -22.84 0.97 1.81
N MET A 28 -21.75 0.18 1.72
CA MET A 28 -20.40 0.71 1.63
C MET A 28 -20.06 1.12 0.19
N LEU A 29 -19.72 2.39 0.00
CA LEU A 29 -19.13 2.89 -1.26
C LEU A 29 -17.67 2.53 -1.30
N ILE A 30 -17.25 1.82 -2.35
CA ILE A 30 -15.86 1.43 -2.62
C ILE A 30 -15.39 2.24 -3.83
N ARG A 31 -14.30 2.98 -3.65
CA ARG A 31 -13.64 3.75 -4.72
C ARG A 31 -12.29 3.15 -5.05
N PRO A 32 -12.11 2.60 -6.25
CA PRO A 32 -10.80 2.17 -6.73
C PRO A 32 -9.89 3.38 -7.02
N ILE A 33 -8.63 3.29 -6.61
CA ILE A 33 -7.59 4.27 -6.87
C ILE A 33 -6.49 3.58 -7.65
N VAL A 34 -6.23 4.00 -8.88
CA VAL A 34 -5.21 3.36 -9.73
C VAL A 34 -3.83 3.51 -9.10
N THR A 35 -3.14 2.39 -8.92
CA THR A 35 -1.76 2.32 -8.47
C THR A 35 -0.80 2.16 -9.65
N SER A 36 0.48 2.40 -9.44
CA SER A 36 1.51 2.23 -10.49
C SER A 36 2.23 0.91 -10.26
N HIS A 37 1.82 -0.12 -10.99
CA HIS A 37 2.38 -1.46 -10.85
C HIS A 37 2.53 -2.13 -12.22
N ASP A 38 3.36 -3.17 -12.31
CA ASP A 38 3.63 -3.90 -13.55
C ASP A 38 2.45 -4.74 -14.05
N THR A 39 1.51 -5.05 -13.15
CA THR A 39 0.20 -5.61 -13.49
C THR A 39 -0.90 -4.60 -13.14
N PRO A 40 -2.03 -4.57 -13.90
CA PRO A 40 -3.14 -3.69 -13.56
C PRO A 40 -3.60 -3.92 -12.11
N SER A 41 -3.37 -2.94 -11.26
CA SER A 41 -3.71 -2.98 -9.85
C SER A 41 -4.38 -1.68 -9.41
N CYS A 42 -5.05 -1.73 -8.26
CA CYS A 42 -5.66 -0.57 -7.64
C CYS A 42 -5.65 -0.71 -6.12
N GLY A 43 -5.48 0.39 -5.45
CA GLY A 43 -5.88 0.54 -4.06
C GLY A 43 -7.38 0.82 -3.94
N PHE A 44 -7.86 0.93 -2.73
CA PHE A 44 -9.28 1.15 -2.45
C PHE A 44 -9.47 2.23 -1.40
N VAL A 45 -10.54 2.99 -1.55
CA VAL A 45 -11.05 3.88 -0.50
C VAL A 45 -12.44 3.44 -0.09
N VAL A 46 -12.63 3.27 1.22
CA VAL A 46 -13.90 2.92 1.86
C VAL A 46 -14.18 3.93 2.97
N GLY A 47 -15.17 4.79 2.78
CA GLY A 47 -15.42 5.88 3.72
C GLY A 47 -14.19 6.79 3.86
N LYS A 48 -13.59 6.82 5.04
CA LYS A 48 -12.37 7.58 5.35
C LYS A 48 -11.11 6.71 5.51
N PHE A 49 -11.17 5.46 5.10
CA PHE A 49 -10.06 4.54 5.07
C PHE A 49 -9.53 4.36 3.64
N GLY A 50 -8.22 4.43 3.47
CA GLY A 50 -7.53 4.14 2.21
C GLY A 50 -6.59 2.94 2.34
N LEU A 51 -6.59 2.06 1.34
CA LEU A 51 -5.68 0.92 1.22
C LEU A 51 -4.88 1.09 -0.07
N PHE A 52 -3.57 1.27 0.04
CA PHE A 52 -2.67 1.49 -1.10
C PHE A 52 -1.47 0.55 -1.02
N THR A 53 -1.55 -0.54 -1.76
CA THR A 53 -0.48 -1.54 -1.95
C THR A 53 -0.21 -1.74 -3.43
N ASP A 54 0.87 -2.43 -3.78
CA ASP A 54 1.27 -2.67 -5.16
C ASP A 54 1.40 -1.37 -5.96
N THR A 55 2.30 -0.50 -5.51
CA THR A 55 2.59 0.77 -6.18
C THR A 55 4.06 1.16 -6.07
N GLY A 56 4.73 1.36 -7.20
CA GLY A 56 6.12 1.81 -7.22
C GLY A 56 6.30 3.30 -6.93
N ILE A 57 5.24 4.10 -7.12
CA ILE A 57 5.23 5.54 -6.85
C ILE A 57 3.93 6.00 -6.21
N VAL A 58 3.98 7.14 -5.53
CA VAL A 58 2.78 7.84 -5.08
C VAL A 58 2.11 8.53 -6.27
N THR A 59 0.95 8.04 -6.68
CA THR A 59 0.20 8.58 -7.81
C THR A 59 -0.46 9.92 -7.47
N GLN A 60 -0.88 10.68 -8.49
CA GLN A 60 -1.60 11.93 -8.26
C GLN A 60 -2.95 11.67 -7.56
N GLN A 61 -3.65 10.59 -7.94
CA GLN A 61 -4.91 10.20 -7.28
C GLN A 61 -4.72 9.92 -5.78
N MET A 62 -3.61 9.28 -5.38
CA MET A 62 -3.29 9.05 -3.96
C MET A 62 -3.08 10.39 -3.22
N LYS A 63 -2.41 11.36 -3.85
CA LYS A 63 -2.21 12.71 -3.28
C LYS A 63 -3.52 13.46 -3.11
N ASP A 64 -4.42 13.36 -4.09
CA ASP A 64 -5.70 14.09 -4.11
C ASP A 64 -6.71 13.50 -3.12
N ILE A 65 -6.62 12.20 -2.85
CA ILE A 65 -7.56 11.52 -1.95
C ILE A 65 -7.10 11.51 -0.50
N LEU A 66 -5.79 11.44 -0.24
CA LEU A 66 -5.24 11.34 1.12
C LEU A 66 -5.78 12.41 2.07
N PRO A 67 -5.93 13.70 1.68
CA PRO A 67 -6.51 14.74 2.54
C PRO A 67 -7.95 14.48 3.01
N LYS A 68 -8.65 13.54 2.41
CA LYS A 68 -10.05 13.19 2.73
C LYS A 68 -10.16 11.96 3.64
N LEU A 69 -9.03 11.33 3.96
CA LEU A 69 -8.96 10.11 4.76
C LEU A 69 -8.64 10.42 6.22
N ASN A 70 -9.05 9.55 7.12
CA ASN A 70 -8.63 9.56 8.53
C ASN A 70 -7.55 8.50 8.78
N THR A 71 -7.63 7.40 8.07
CA THR A 71 -6.75 6.24 8.24
C THR A 71 -6.26 5.76 6.87
N VAL A 72 -4.99 5.42 6.77
CA VAL A 72 -4.42 4.83 5.56
C VAL A 72 -3.59 3.59 5.89
N LEU A 73 -3.83 2.51 5.13
CA LEU A 73 -2.88 1.41 5.01
C LEU A 73 -2.05 1.67 3.75
N LEU A 74 -0.76 1.88 3.95
CA LEU A 74 0.17 2.24 2.90
C LEU A 74 1.27 1.21 2.79
N GLU A 75 1.59 0.82 1.56
CA GLU A 75 2.76 0.00 1.28
C GLU A 75 4.04 0.65 1.81
N SER A 76 4.84 -0.14 2.51
CA SER A 76 6.20 0.20 2.96
C SER A 76 7.07 -1.04 2.72
N ASN A 77 7.33 -1.32 1.44
CA ASN A 77 7.76 -2.63 0.99
C ASN A 77 9.21 -2.95 1.34
N HIS A 78 10.13 -2.03 1.12
CA HIS A 78 11.55 -2.33 1.23
C HIS A 78 12.37 -1.14 1.75
N ASP A 79 13.45 -1.47 2.42
CA ASP A 79 14.59 -0.60 2.65
C ASP A 79 15.50 -0.65 1.41
N ILE A 80 15.96 0.50 0.96
CA ILE A 80 16.73 0.61 -0.29
C ILE A 80 18.07 -0.11 -0.16
N ASP A 81 18.78 0.07 0.95
CA ASP A 81 20.11 -0.51 1.16
C ASP A 81 20.00 -2.04 1.34
N MET A 82 19.00 -2.54 2.07
CA MET A 82 18.75 -3.96 2.19
C MET A 82 18.41 -4.60 0.85
N LEU A 83 17.64 -3.92 0.00
CA LEU A 83 17.31 -4.41 -1.34
C LEU A 83 18.55 -4.45 -2.24
N ILE A 84 19.33 -3.36 -2.28
CA ILE A 84 20.53 -3.26 -3.12
C ILE A 84 21.57 -4.33 -2.71
N ASN A 85 21.81 -4.50 -1.43
CA ASN A 85 22.79 -5.45 -0.90
C ASN A 85 22.21 -6.87 -0.69
N GLY A 86 20.91 -7.05 -0.86
CA GLY A 86 20.20 -8.32 -0.66
C GLY A 86 20.50 -9.36 -1.75
N ARG A 87 19.95 -10.56 -1.56
CA ARG A 87 20.23 -11.74 -2.40
C ARG A 87 19.48 -11.77 -3.74
N TYR A 88 18.59 -10.82 -3.99
CA TYR A 88 17.83 -10.81 -5.23
C TYR A 88 18.71 -10.54 -6.45
N PRO A 89 18.42 -11.20 -7.59
CA PRO A 89 19.14 -10.94 -8.83
C PRO A 89 18.89 -9.50 -9.31
N ALA A 90 19.82 -8.96 -10.07
CA ALA A 90 19.81 -7.55 -10.49
C ALA A 90 18.51 -7.12 -11.20
N PHE A 91 17.96 -7.97 -12.08
CA PHE A 91 16.71 -7.67 -12.77
C PHE A 91 15.52 -7.50 -11.82
N LEU A 92 15.46 -8.32 -10.74
CA LEU A 92 14.39 -8.23 -9.75
C LEU A 92 14.53 -6.98 -8.87
N LYS A 93 15.77 -6.61 -8.49
CA LYS A 93 16.05 -5.35 -7.79
C LYS A 93 15.60 -4.14 -8.62
N GLN A 94 15.97 -4.12 -9.91
CA GLN A 94 15.56 -3.06 -10.83
C GLN A 94 14.04 -2.98 -10.98
N ARG A 95 13.36 -4.12 -11.09
CA ARG A 95 11.90 -4.18 -11.14
C ARG A 95 11.27 -3.59 -9.87
N ILE A 96 11.73 -3.99 -8.68
CA ILE A 96 11.21 -3.50 -7.40
C ILE A 96 11.41 -1.99 -7.26
N LEU A 97 12.58 -1.47 -7.65
CA LEU A 97 12.93 -0.05 -7.59
C LEU A 97 12.26 0.80 -8.68
N SER A 98 11.65 0.19 -9.68
CA SER A 98 11.03 0.91 -10.79
C SER A 98 9.74 1.65 -10.35
N ASN A 99 9.30 2.60 -11.18
CA ASN A 99 8.01 3.28 -10.98
C ASN A 99 6.81 2.33 -10.94
N ASN A 100 6.95 1.13 -11.51
CA ASN A 100 5.92 0.09 -11.53
C ASN A 100 6.25 -1.08 -10.59
N GLY A 101 7.20 -0.89 -9.68
CA GLY A 101 7.57 -1.87 -8.65
C GLY A 101 6.80 -1.68 -7.35
N HIS A 102 7.55 -1.41 -6.28
CA HIS A 102 7.00 -1.27 -4.93
C HIS A 102 7.53 -0.03 -4.22
N LEU A 103 6.73 0.54 -3.34
CA LEU A 103 7.07 1.75 -2.60
C LEU A 103 8.07 1.45 -1.48
N SER A 104 9.19 2.15 -1.46
CA SER A 104 10.19 2.01 -0.40
C SER A 104 9.72 2.63 0.92
N ASN A 105 10.31 2.21 2.04
CA ASN A 105 10.05 2.78 3.36
C ASN A 105 10.25 4.30 3.38
N VAL A 106 11.27 4.79 2.69
CA VAL A 106 11.58 6.22 2.58
C VAL A 106 10.49 6.96 1.81
N CYS A 107 10.04 6.42 0.67
CA CYS A 107 8.99 7.04 -0.14
C CYS A 107 7.64 7.05 0.60
N ALA A 108 7.28 5.96 1.26
CA ALA A 108 6.07 5.87 2.07
C ALA A 108 6.07 6.91 3.19
N SER A 109 7.15 6.95 3.97
CA SER A 109 7.30 7.90 5.09
C SER A 109 7.30 9.35 4.61
N SER A 110 7.98 9.65 3.50
CA SER A 110 8.01 10.99 2.90
C SER A 110 6.64 11.45 2.42
N PHE A 111 5.85 10.54 1.86
CA PHE A 111 4.48 10.82 1.47
C PHE A 111 3.61 11.20 2.67
N ILE A 112 3.69 10.43 3.76
CA ILE A 112 2.96 10.75 4.99
C ILE A 112 3.46 12.06 5.61
N GLN A 113 4.78 12.29 5.69
CA GLN A 113 5.34 13.55 6.19
C GLN A 113 4.82 14.77 5.44
N LYS A 114 4.69 14.65 4.11
CA LYS A 114 4.29 15.78 3.26
C LYS A 114 2.80 16.03 3.22
N TYR A 115 1.99 14.96 3.19
CA TYR A 115 0.55 15.06 2.91
C TYR A 115 -0.36 14.51 4.01
N GLY A 116 0.17 13.68 4.92
CA GLY A 116 -0.60 12.93 5.91
C GLY A 116 -0.80 13.63 7.27
N TRP A 117 -0.54 14.92 7.38
CA TRP A 117 -0.54 15.68 8.65
C TRP A 117 -1.87 15.65 9.42
N HIS A 118 -2.97 15.36 8.77
CA HIS A 118 -4.34 15.32 9.31
C HIS A 118 -4.80 13.90 9.63
N LEU A 119 -4.01 12.87 9.25
CA LEU A 119 -4.38 11.47 9.49
C LEU A 119 -4.38 11.16 11.00
N ASN A 120 -5.36 10.39 11.42
CA ASN A 120 -5.41 9.82 12.77
C ASN A 120 -4.49 8.60 12.88
N ASN A 121 -4.53 7.73 11.85
CA ASN A 121 -3.80 6.47 11.87
C ASN A 121 -3.07 6.21 10.53
N VAL A 122 -1.87 5.68 10.62
CA VAL A 122 -1.08 5.18 9.47
C VAL A 122 -0.69 3.74 9.75
N LEU A 123 -1.10 2.85 8.87
CA LEU A 123 -0.74 1.43 8.92
C LEU A 123 0.28 1.17 7.81
N LEU A 124 1.50 0.84 8.17
CA LEU A 124 2.56 0.49 7.23
C LEU A 124 2.53 -1.01 7.00
N GLY A 125 2.22 -1.42 5.79
CA GLY A 125 2.02 -2.82 5.45
C GLY A 125 2.69 -3.22 4.14
N HIS A 126 2.38 -4.44 3.66
CA HIS A 126 2.93 -5.01 2.43
C HIS A 126 4.48 -5.09 2.43
N LEU A 127 5.04 -5.43 3.58
CA LEU A 127 6.48 -5.52 3.79
C LEU A 127 7.08 -6.68 3.00
N SER A 128 8.26 -6.46 2.41
CA SER A 128 9.07 -7.53 1.82
C SER A 128 9.68 -8.40 2.90
N GLY A 129 9.54 -9.72 2.81
CA GLY A 129 10.15 -10.66 3.77
C GLY A 129 11.68 -10.70 3.74
N ASN A 130 12.32 -10.14 2.70
CA ASN A 130 13.78 -10.21 2.52
C ASN A 130 14.46 -8.84 2.51
N ASN A 131 13.72 -7.77 2.28
CA ASN A 131 14.30 -6.45 1.99
C ASN A 131 13.85 -5.37 2.96
N THR A 132 13.19 -5.73 4.05
CA THR A 132 12.93 -4.88 5.21
C THR A 132 12.61 -5.75 6.43
N THR A 133 12.58 -5.14 7.60
CA THR A 133 11.98 -5.71 8.82
C THR A 133 11.03 -4.70 9.44
N PRO A 134 10.14 -5.10 10.35
CA PRO A 134 9.30 -4.16 11.08
C PRO A 134 10.10 -3.06 11.79
N GLU A 135 11.26 -3.40 12.38
CA GLU A 135 12.13 -2.47 13.09
C GLU A 135 12.74 -1.42 12.15
N VAL A 136 13.22 -1.86 10.96
CA VAL A 136 13.78 -0.97 9.94
C VAL A 136 12.70 -0.04 9.40
N THR A 137 11.51 -0.56 9.10
CA THR A 137 10.36 0.21 8.65
C THR A 137 9.96 1.26 9.69
N LYS A 138 9.83 0.85 10.97
CA LYS A 138 9.55 1.74 12.10
C LYS A 138 10.59 2.84 12.22
N LYS A 139 11.88 2.49 12.26
CA LYS A 139 12.98 3.45 12.37
C LYS A 139 12.97 4.48 11.23
N THR A 140 12.72 4.03 10.01
CA THR A 140 12.63 4.92 8.84
C THR A 140 11.47 5.89 8.99
N PHE A 141 10.29 5.39 9.38
CA PHE A 141 9.10 6.22 9.59
C PHE A 141 9.35 7.28 10.68
N GLU A 142 9.83 6.90 11.85
CA GLU A 142 10.12 7.82 12.99
C GLU A 142 11.22 8.83 12.63
N THR A 143 12.17 8.44 11.76
CA THR A 143 13.23 9.34 11.30
C THR A 143 12.68 10.44 10.40
N ILE A 144 11.74 10.12 9.52
CA ILE A 144 11.23 11.03 8.49
C ILE A 144 9.99 11.79 8.97
N VAL A 145 9.02 11.09 9.60
CA VAL A 145 7.76 11.68 10.04
C VAL A 145 7.95 12.36 11.39
N LYS A 146 7.93 13.69 11.38
CA LYS A 146 8.18 14.51 12.59
C LYS A 146 6.91 14.91 13.34
N LYS A 147 5.75 14.65 12.75
CA LYS A 147 4.46 14.89 13.41
C LYS A 147 4.05 13.71 14.25
N LYS A 148 3.33 13.99 15.34
CA LYS A 148 2.74 12.95 16.17
C LYS A 148 1.50 12.39 15.43
N ILE A 149 1.64 11.23 14.83
CA ILE A 149 0.58 10.46 14.16
C ILE A 149 0.59 9.07 14.77
N ASN A 150 -0.57 8.50 15.06
CA ASN A 150 -0.64 7.10 15.46
C ASN A 150 -0.25 6.24 14.26
N TYR A 151 0.64 5.29 14.45
CA TYR A 151 1.02 4.38 13.38
C TYR A 151 1.31 2.98 13.91
N SER A 152 1.18 2.00 13.04
CA SER A 152 1.60 0.63 13.26
C SER A 152 2.30 0.07 12.04
N VAL A 153 3.27 -0.81 12.28
CA VAL A 153 3.87 -1.63 11.22
C VAL A 153 3.20 -2.99 11.29
N LEU A 154 2.50 -3.37 10.24
CA LEU A 154 1.72 -4.60 10.19
C LEU A 154 2.62 -5.80 9.94
N SER A 155 2.37 -6.89 10.66
CA SER A 155 3.00 -8.18 10.42
C SER A 155 2.57 -8.76 9.06
N ARG A 156 3.40 -9.64 8.49
CA ARG A 156 3.03 -10.44 7.32
C ARG A 156 2.26 -11.69 7.70
N ASP A 157 2.50 -12.20 8.89
CA ASP A 157 2.17 -13.56 9.28
C ASP A 157 1.16 -13.59 10.45
N GLU A 158 0.92 -12.44 11.08
CA GLU A 158 0.04 -12.30 12.22
C GLU A 158 -1.01 -11.21 11.97
N GLU A 159 -2.21 -11.40 12.49
CA GLU A 159 -3.26 -10.39 12.48
C GLU A 159 -2.89 -9.21 13.40
N SER A 160 -3.26 -8.02 13.00
CA SER A 160 -3.07 -6.81 13.80
C SER A 160 -4.19 -6.63 14.82
N GLU A 161 -3.97 -5.71 15.77
CA GLU A 161 -5.05 -5.20 16.60
C GLU A 161 -6.17 -4.57 15.76
N THR A 162 -7.37 -4.53 16.32
CA THR A 162 -8.52 -3.84 15.70
C THR A 162 -8.34 -2.33 15.78
N TRP A 163 -8.58 -1.63 14.69
CA TRP A 163 -8.47 -0.19 14.59
C TRP A 163 -9.85 0.44 14.37
N ASP A 164 -10.21 1.41 15.21
CA ASP A 164 -11.39 2.24 14.98
C ASP A 164 -11.11 3.26 13.87
N MET A 165 -12.00 3.32 12.87
CA MET A 165 -11.84 4.15 11.66
C MET A 165 -12.81 5.35 11.64
#